data_36ef287796a4995091bb8ce23d955a0d
#
_entry.id   36ef287796a4995091bb8ce23d955a0d
#
_cell.length_a   1.000
_cell.length_b   1.000
_cell.length_c   1.000
_cell.angle_alpha   90.00
_cell.angle_beta   90.00
_cell.angle_gamma   90.00
#
_symmetry.space_group_name_H-M   'P 1'
#
loop_
_entity.id
_entity.type
_entity.pdbx_description
1 polymer ?
#
loop_
_entity_poly.entity_id
_entity_poly.type
_entity_poly.pdbx_seq_one_letter_code
_entity_poly.pdbx_strand_id
1 'polypeptide(L)'
;GTPTFWRSFLMATPPGALELRQITLGGEAVDQATLDRLKERFPTARITHIYASTEAGVVFAVHDGLEGFPKSWLEQPVQGVELRLRDDLLQIKTPNAMQGYLTEAAQPLLEGGWVATADRCEIVGDRVRILGRQDSTINVGGSKVYPLAIEGFLLGLPGVVEAKVYAVPNPISGALVGADVVLAPGSEPSEAKKAILARCRAELATYQVPRVFRVVDAIQVGTSGKKG
;
A
#
# COMPACT_ATOMS: atom_id res chain seq x y z
N GLY A 1 11.77 7.69 3.56
CA GLY A 1 10.70 7.46 4.54
C GLY A 1 9.65 6.49 4.01
N THR A 2 8.73 6.07 4.88
CA THR A 2 7.55 5.30 4.45
C THR A 2 6.50 6.23 3.81
N PRO A 3 5.56 5.72 2.99
CA PRO A 3 4.39 6.50 2.56
C PRO A 3 3.65 7.18 3.71
N THR A 4 3.45 6.47 4.83
CA THR A 4 2.85 7.03 6.05
C THR A 4 3.65 8.21 6.59
N PHE A 5 4.99 8.13 6.64
CA PHE A 5 5.84 9.26 7.04
C PHE A 5 5.63 10.46 6.09
N TRP A 6 5.62 10.23 4.78
CA TRP A 6 5.49 11.31 3.82
C TRP A 6 4.11 12.00 3.87
N ARG A 7 3.03 11.26 4.13
CA ARG A 7 1.70 11.84 4.34
C ARG A 7 1.68 12.71 5.60
N SER A 8 2.25 12.24 6.71
CA SER A 8 2.39 13.03 7.95
C SER A 8 3.26 14.27 7.74
N PHE A 9 4.35 14.14 6.99
CA PHE A 9 5.24 15.24 6.64
C PHE A 9 4.50 16.32 5.82
N LEU A 10 3.71 15.92 4.81
CA LEU A 10 2.92 16.85 4.00
C LEU A 10 1.88 17.62 4.82
N MET A 11 1.31 17.00 5.86
CA MET A 11 0.38 17.67 6.78
C MET A 11 1.09 18.65 7.71
N ALA A 12 2.23 18.28 8.25
CA ALA A 12 2.95 19.06 9.24
C ALA A 12 3.78 20.21 8.64
N THR A 13 4.12 20.13 7.36
CA THR A 13 5.04 21.08 6.71
C THR A 13 4.27 22.04 5.79
N PRO A 14 4.30 23.35 6.03
CA PRO A 14 3.67 24.32 5.15
C PRO A 14 4.22 24.29 3.72
N PRO A 15 3.41 24.62 2.70
CA PRO A 15 3.89 24.79 1.33
C PRO A 15 5.04 25.81 1.26
N GLY A 16 6.08 25.48 0.50
CA GLY A 16 7.24 26.37 0.30
C GLY A 16 8.24 26.44 1.44
N ALA A 17 8.01 25.74 2.58
CA ALA A 17 8.93 25.71 3.71
C ALA A 17 10.26 25.01 3.41
N LEU A 18 10.26 24.07 2.45
CA LEU A 18 11.44 23.29 2.06
C LEU A 18 11.44 23.05 0.55
N GLU A 19 12.63 22.97 -0.03
CA GLU A 19 12.88 22.50 -1.39
C GLU A 19 13.58 21.15 -1.31
N LEU A 20 12.92 20.11 -1.84
CA LEU A 20 13.48 18.77 -1.88
C LEU A 20 13.90 18.43 -3.32
N ARG A 21 15.09 17.85 -3.48
CA ARG A 21 15.57 17.36 -4.78
C ARG A 21 15.31 15.89 -5.00
N GLN A 22 15.24 15.13 -3.92
CA GLN A 22 15.01 13.69 -3.94
C GLN A 22 14.04 13.28 -2.84
N ILE A 23 13.05 12.50 -3.21
CA ILE A 23 12.06 11.88 -2.30
C ILE A 23 12.12 10.38 -2.54
N THR A 24 12.34 9.61 -1.48
CA THR A 24 12.35 8.15 -1.56
C THR A 24 11.31 7.57 -0.61
N LEU A 25 10.44 6.73 -1.16
CA LEU A 25 9.41 5.99 -0.42
C LEU A 25 9.77 4.50 -0.40
N GLY A 26 9.58 3.84 0.72
CA GLY A 26 9.80 2.39 0.84
C GLY A 26 9.28 1.83 2.16
N GLY A 27 9.24 0.50 2.25
CA GLY A 27 8.82 -0.21 3.45
C GLY A 27 7.31 -0.40 3.61
N GLU A 28 6.49 0.29 2.82
CA GLU A 28 5.04 0.11 2.68
C GLU A 28 4.68 0.21 1.20
N ALA A 29 3.52 -0.33 0.79
CA ALA A 29 3.01 -0.11 -0.55
C ALA A 29 2.69 1.37 -0.75
N VAL A 30 3.03 1.87 -1.93
CA VAL A 30 2.84 3.29 -2.31
C VAL A 30 1.55 3.39 -3.11
N ASP A 31 0.67 4.29 -2.71
CA ASP A 31 -0.57 4.63 -3.40
C ASP A 31 -0.38 5.84 -4.33
N GLN A 32 -1.18 5.92 -5.41
CA GLN A 32 -1.09 6.99 -6.40
C GLN A 32 -1.36 8.37 -5.78
N ALA A 33 -2.35 8.47 -4.87
CA ALA A 33 -2.70 9.75 -4.27
C ALA A 33 -1.53 10.36 -3.47
N THR A 34 -0.73 9.53 -2.80
CA THR A 34 0.49 9.97 -2.11
C THR A 34 1.55 10.46 -3.11
N LEU A 35 1.76 9.76 -4.23
CA LEU A 35 2.69 10.18 -5.28
C LEU A 35 2.27 11.51 -5.89
N ASP A 36 0.99 11.67 -6.21
CA ASP A 36 0.44 12.89 -6.81
C ASP A 36 0.61 14.10 -5.87
N ARG A 37 0.30 13.96 -4.59
CA ARG A 37 0.48 15.01 -3.58
C ARG A 37 1.95 15.40 -3.40
N LEU A 38 2.86 14.43 -3.43
CA LEU A 38 4.30 14.70 -3.37
C LEU A 38 4.78 15.43 -4.62
N LYS A 39 4.27 15.04 -5.80
CA LYS A 39 4.62 15.69 -7.07
C LYS A 39 4.07 17.11 -7.15
N GLU A 40 2.86 17.33 -6.68
CA GLU A 40 2.26 18.67 -6.58
C GLU A 40 3.06 19.56 -5.64
N ARG A 41 3.41 19.05 -4.44
CA ARG A 41 4.15 19.80 -3.42
C ARG A 41 5.61 20.08 -3.81
N PHE A 42 6.27 19.14 -4.51
CA PHE A 42 7.69 19.18 -4.88
C PHE A 42 7.87 18.86 -6.38
N PRO A 43 7.44 19.77 -7.27
CA PRO A 43 7.37 19.50 -8.72
C PRO A 43 8.74 19.20 -9.36
N THR A 44 9.83 19.70 -8.77
CA THR A 44 11.19 19.50 -9.25
C THR A 44 11.89 18.29 -8.63
N ALA A 45 11.31 17.71 -7.58
CA ALA A 45 11.91 16.57 -6.91
C ALA A 45 11.82 15.29 -7.77
N ARG A 46 12.90 14.50 -7.74
CA ARG A 46 12.87 13.13 -8.22
C ARG A 46 12.18 12.26 -7.15
N ILE A 47 11.01 11.74 -7.47
CA ILE A 47 10.27 10.85 -6.59
C ILE A 47 10.58 9.40 -6.99
N THR A 48 10.98 8.60 -6.01
CA THR A 48 11.33 7.19 -6.19
C THR A 48 10.60 6.37 -5.16
N HIS A 49 9.94 5.29 -5.58
CA HIS A 49 9.52 4.30 -4.62
C HIS A 49 10.26 2.98 -4.81
N ILE A 50 10.61 2.35 -3.69
CA ILE A 50 11.47 1.17 -3.64
C ILE A 50 10.66 0.01 -3.07
N TYR A 51 10.69 -1.12 -3.77
CA TYR A 51 10.26 -2.39 -3.22
C TYR A 51 11.46 -3.15 -2.67
N ALA A 52 11.36 -3.52 -1.42
CA ALA A 52 12.39 -4.28 -0.71
C ALA A 52 11.74 -5.25 0.28
N SER A 53 12.35 -6.39 0.51
CA SER A 53 11.93 -7.36 1.52
C SER A 53 13.14 -7.89 2.29
N THR A 54 12.91 -8.49 3.45
CA THR A 54 13.97 -9.14 4.23
C THR A 54 14.60 -10.29 3.46
N GLU A 55 13.80 -10.98 2.66
CA GLU A 55 14.17 -12.20 1.94
C GLU A 55 14.99 -11.90 0.67
N ALA A 56 14.80 -10.74 0.06
CA ALA A 56 15.38 -10.41 -1.24
C ALA A 56 16.21 -9.10 -1.25
N GLY A 57 16.27 -8.38 -0.14
CA GLY A 57 16.89 -7.06 -0.07
C GLY A 57 16.13 -6.03 -0.91
N VAL A 58 16.85 -5.07 -1.48
CA VAL A 58 16.26 -4.11 -2.44
C VAL A 58 16.06 -4.84 -3.78
N VAL A 59 14.80 -4.91 -4.21
CA VAL A 59 14.40 -5.64 -5.42
C VAL A 59 14.38 -4.73 -6.64
N PHE A 60 13.65 -3.61 -6.54
CA PHE A 60 13.59 -2.63 -7.61
C PHE A 60 13.23 -1.23 -7.09
N ALA A 61 13.51 -0.23 -7.93
CA ALA A 61 13.12 1.15 -7.73
C ALA A 61 12.33 1.67 -8.94
N VAL A 62 11.22 2.34 -8.68
CA VAL A 62 10.34 2.93 -9.68
C VAL A 62 10.44 4.45 -9.62
N HIS A 63 10.53 5.10 -10.78
CA HIS A 63 10.79 6.55 -10.88
C HIS A 63 9.79 7.28 -11.78
N ASP A 64 8.78 6.57 -12.30
CA ASP A 64 7.84 7.10 -13.30
C ASP A 64 6.66 7.88 -12.70
N GLY A 65 6.58 7.97 -11.37
CA GLY A 65 5.50 8.66 -10.66
C GLY A 65 4.19 7.88 -10.58
N LEU A 66 4.20 6.61 -10.98
CA LEU A 66 3.02 5.74 -10.95
C LEU A 66 3.16 4.67 -9.86
N GLU A 67 2.05 4.32 -9.22
CA GLU A 67 2.01 3.25 -8.22
C GLU A 67 2.32 1.88 -8.84
N GLY A 68 2.78 0.93 -8.02
CA GLY A 68 3.18 -0.39 -8.49
C GLY A 68 4.41 -0.35 -9.41
N PHE A 69 4.50 -1.27 -10.36
CA PHE A 69 5.60 -1.34 -11.31
C PHE A 69 5.12 -1.74 -12.72
N PRO A 70 5.88 -1.46 -13.80
CA PRO A 70 5.50 -1.83 -15.16
C PRO A 70 5.29 -3.33 -15.34
N LYS A 71 4.19 -3.73 -15.97
CA LYS A 71 3.89 -5.13 -16.28
C LYS A 71 4.99 -5.81 -17.09
N SER A 72 5.67 -5.06 -17.97
CA SER A 72 6.79 -5.56 -18.77
C SER A 72 7.94 -6.14 -17.95
N TRP A 73 8.06 -5.78 -16.67
CA TRP A 73 9.07 -6.32 -15.76
C TRP A 73 8.80 -7.79 -15.36
N LEU A 74 7.60 -8.31 -15.64
CA LEU A 74 7.31 -9.74 -15.51
C LEU A 74 7.86 -10.56 -16.68
N GLU A 75 8.20 -9.92 -17.80
CA GLU A 75 8.62 -10.57 -19.04
C GLU A 75 10.14 -10.54 -19.23
N GLN A 76 10.82 -9.59 -18.59
CA GLN A 76 12.27 -9.41 -18.69
C GLN A 76 12.86 -8.94 -17.36
N PRO A 77 14.11 -9.35 -17.05
CA PRO A 77 14.79 -8.93 -15.84
C PRO A 77 14.89 -7.39 -15.73
N VAL A 78 14.67 -6.86 -14.53
CA VAL A 78 14.84 -5.45 -14.21
C VAL A 78 15.83 -5.29 -13.08
N GLN A 79 16.81 -4.41 -13.24
CA GLN A 79 17.85 -4.14 -12.22
C GLN A 79 18.55 -5.42 -11.69
N GLY A 80 18.67 -6.45 -12.56
CA GLY A 80 19.29 -7.74 -12.21
C GLY A 80 18.34 -8.72 -11.48
N VAL A 81 17.05 -8.43 -11.44
CA VAL A 81 16.03 -9.22 -10.75
C VAL A 81 15.00 -9.73 -11.76
N GLU A 82 14.63 -11.01 -11.65
CA GLU A 82 13.48 -11.58 -12.36
C GLU A 82 12.24 -11.54 -11.46
N LEU A 83 11.09 -11.16 -12.04
CA LEU A 83 9.81 -11.08 -11.35
C LEU A 83 8.80 -12.00 -12.03
N ARG A 84 7.94 -12.65 -11.25
CA ARG A 84 6.76 -13.36 -11.79
C ARG A 84 5.60 -13.34 -10.81
N LEU A 85 4.40 -13.57 -11.33
CA LEU A 85 3.21 -13.82 -10.51
C LEU A 85 2.83 -15.32 -10.59
N ARG A 86 2.52 -15.90 -9.43
CA ARG A 86 1.92 -17.22 -9.30
C ARG A 86 0.75 -17.14 -8.34
N ASP A 87 -0.45 -17.44 -8.81
CA ASP A 87 -1.69 -17.31 -8.03
C ASP A 87 -1.86 -15.91 -7.41
N ASP A 88 -1.54 -14.88 -8.20
CA ASP A 88 -1.51 -13.46 -7.81
C ASP A 88 -0.45 -13.12 -6.74
N LEU A 89 0.44 -14.03 -6.39
CA LEU A 89 1.55 -13.78 -5.46
C LEU A 89 2.82 -13.43 -6.22
N LEU A 90 3.48 -12.37 -5.78
CA LEU A 90 4.76 -11.95 -6.32
C LEU A 90 5.86 -12.92 -5.90
N GLN A 91 6.61 -13.40 -6.87
CA GLN A 91 7.82 -14.17 -6.66
C GLN A 91 9.00 -13.47 -7.32
N ILE A 92 10.14 -13.54 -6.67
CA ILE A 92 11.36 -12.79 -7.02
C ILE A 92 12.50 -13.78 -7.16
N LYS A 93 13.31 -13.60 -8.19
CA LYS A 93 14.60 -14.27 -8.30
C LYS A 93 15.71 -13.26 -8.41
N THR A 94 16.60 -13.24 -7.43
CA THR A 94 17.66 -12.26 -7.28
C THR A 94 18.94 -12.93 -6.76
N PRO A 95 20.14 -12.48 -7.19
CA PRO A 95 21.39 -12.99 -6.63
C PRO A 95 21.56 -12.64 -5.15
N ASN A 96 20.83 -11.63 -4.64
CA ASN A 96 20.88 -11.18 -3.25
C ASN A 96 19.85 -11.86 -2.35
N ALA A 97 19.19 -12.94 -2.82
CA ALA A 97 18.25 -13.68 -2.01
C ALA A 97 18.91 -14.26 -0.77
N MET A 98 18.21 -14.21 0.37
CA MET A 98 18.67 -14.85 1.59
C MET A 98 18.80 -16.37 1.37
N GLN A 99 19.71 -17.01 2.09
CA GLN A 99 19.93 -18.46 1.97
C GLN A 99 18.85 -19.29 2.69
N GLY A 100 18.10 -18.68 3.60
CA GLY A 100 17.03 -19.31 4.37
C GLY A 100 16.81 -18.63 5.71
N TYR A 101 15.77 -19.05 6.42
CA TYR A 101 15.57 -18.65 7.81
C TYR A 101 16.39 -19.54 8.75
N LEU A 102 16.77 -19.00 9.91
CA LEU A 102 17.48 -19.78 10.95
C LEU A 102 16.59 -20.86 11.58
N THR A 103 15.28 -20.79 11.38
CA THR A 103 14.31 -21.78 11.86
C THR A 103 13.72 -22.54 10.68
N GLU A 104 13.54 -23.87 10.83
CA GLU A 104 13.02 -24.77 9.79
C GLU A 104 11.57 -24.50 9.37
N ALA A 105 10.83 -23.68 10.13
CA ALA A 105 9.37 -23.54 10.00
C ALA A 105 8.89 -22.76 8.74
N ALA A 106 9.75 -22.02 8.06
CA ALA A 106 9.37 -21.28 6.86
C ALA A 106 10.56 -21.18 5.90
N GLN A 107 10.45 -21.80 4.74
CA GLN A 107 11.44 -21.65 3.67
C GLN A 107 10.85 -20.77 2.57
N PRO A 108 11.32 -19.50 2.42
CA PRO A 108 10.83 -18.63 1.34
C PRO A 108 11.41 -19.01 -0.02
N LEU A 109 12.50 -19.81 -0.02
CA LEU A 109 13.15 -20.26 -1.25
C LEU A 109 12.35 -21.40 -1.88
N LEU A 110 11.91 -21.14 -3.11
CA LEU A 110 11.24 -22.10 -3.97
C LEU A 110 12.25 -22.74 -4.91
N GLU A 111 11.83 -23.84 -5.55
CA GLU A 111 12.62 -24.50 -6.58
C GLU A 111 13.06 -23.52 -7.68
N GLY A 112 14.31 -23.63 -8.14
CA GLY A 112 14.90 -22.75 -9.15
C GLY A 112 15.35 -21.37 -8.64
N GLY A 113 15.49 -21.21 -7.31
CA GLY A 113 16.02 -19.97 -6.68
C GLY A 113 15.01 -18.82 -6.61
N TRP A 114 13.71 -19.11 -6.74
CA TRP A 114 12.65 -18.13 -6.55
C TRP A 114 12.35 -17.93 -5.06
N VAL A 115 12.08 -16.69 -4.69
CA VAL A 115 11.67 -16.28 -3.34
C VAL A 115 10.17 -15.96 -3.35
N ALA A 116 9.40 -16.58 -2.46
CA ALA A 116 8.00 -16.24 -2.24
C ALA A 116 7.91 -15.03 -1.29
N THR A 117 7.24 -13.95 -1.72
CA THR A 117 7.14 -12.71 -0.92
C THR A 117 5.89 -12.65 -0.06
N ALA A 118 4.91 -13.49 -0.31
CA ALA A 118 3.55 -13.39 0.23
C ALA A 118 2.81 -12.07 -0.14
N ASP A 119 3.36 -11.23 -1.00
CA ASP A 119 2.71 -10.03 -1.48
C ASP A 119 1.78 -10.35 -2.65
N ARG A 120 0.49 -10.00 -2.51
CA ARG A 120 -0.51 -10.14 -3.56
C ARG A 120 -0.46 -8.96 -4.49
N CYS A 121 -0.61 -9.26 -5.78
CA CYS A 121 -0.60 -8.27 -6.83
C CYS A 121 -1.82 -8.44 -7.75
N GLU A 122 -2.18 -7.37 -8.43
CA GLU A 122 -3.11 -7.39 -9.56
C GLU A 122 -2.48 -6.72 -10.78
N ILE A 123 -2.92 -7.13 -11.97
CA ILE A 123 -2.53 -6.48 -13.21
C ILE A 123 -3.67 -5.55 -13.64
N VAL A 124 -3.38 -4.25 -13.73
CA VAL A 124 -4.31 -3.22 -14.20
C VAL A 124 -3.67 -2.51 -15.38
N GLY A 125 -4.16 -2.78 -16.58
CA GLY A 125 -3.56 -2.27 -17.81
C GLY A 125 -2.11 -2.73 -18.00
N ASP A 126 -1.19 -1.80 -18.02
CA ASP A 126 0.25 -2.01 -18.16
C ASP A 126 1.01 -1.97 -16.81
N ARG A 127 0.28 -1.97 -15.69
CA ARG A 127 0.85 -1.91 -14.33
C ARG A 127 0.55 -3.17 -13.53
N VAL A 128 1.48 -3.49 -12.63
CA VAL A 128 1.29 -4.46 -11.55
C VAL A 128 1.20 -3.67 -10.25
N ARG A 129 0.07 -3.79 -9.56
CA ARG A 129 -0.18 -3.14 -8.27
C ARG A 129 -0.04 -4.14 -7.14
N ILE A 130 0.53 -3.70 -6.02
CA ILE A 130 0.64 -4.51 -4.80
C ILE A 130 -0.60 -4.25 -3.96
N LEU A 131 -1.42 -5.28 -3.77
CA LEU A 131 -2.67 -5.21 -2.99
C LEU A 131 -2.45 -5.38 -1.49
N GLY A 132 -1.27 -5.87 -1.11
CA GLY A 132 -0.89 -6.15 0.28
C GLY A 132 -0.41 -7.59 0.49
N ARG A 133 -0.13 -7.91 1.73
CA ARG A 133 0.30 -9.26 2.11
C ARG A 133 -0.87 -10.22 2.18
N GLN A 134 -0.61 -11.48 1.88
CA GLN A 134 -1.62 -12.54 1.94
C GLN A 134 -2.21 -12.72 3.35
N ASP A 135 -1.38 -12.57 4.39
CA ASP A 135 -1.75 -12.70 5.80
C ASP A 135 -2.60 -11.52 6.32
N SER A 136 -2.58 -10.37 5.65
CA SER A 136 -3.42 -9.21 5.99
C SER A 136 -4.78 -9.20 5.28
N THR A 137 -5.09 -10.21 4.46
CA THR A 137 -6.35 -10.30 3.75
C THR A 137 -7.53 -10.48 4.71
N ILE A 138 -8.56 -9.64 4.58
CA ILE A 138 -9.80 -9.76 5.35
C ILE A 138 -10.76 -10.69 4.61
N ASN A 139 -11.29 -11.71 5.30
CA ASN A 139 -12.29 -12.61 4.73
C ASN A 139 -13.69 -12.19 5.19
N VAL A 140 -14.48 -11.64 4.28
CA VAL A 140 -15.85 -11.18 4.52
C VAL A 140 -16.83 -12.12 3.83
N GLY A 141 -17.38 -13.08 4.57
CA GLY A 141 -18.36 -14.03 4.02
C GLY A 141 -17.83 -14.86 2.83
N GLY A 142 -16.55 -15.24 2.84
CA GLY A 142 -15.89 -15.95 1.74
C GLY A 142 -15.25 -15.04 0.69
N SER A 143 -15.59 -13.75 0.66
CA SER A 143 -14.93 -12.78 -0.25
C SER A 143 -13.65 -12.24 0.36
N LYS A 144 -12.58 -12.18 -0.44
CA LYS A 144 -11.30 -11.62 -0.03
C LYS A 144 -11.28 -10.11 -0.22
N VAL A 145 -10.92 -9.39 0.84
CA VAL A 145 -10.75 -7.95 0.85
C VAL A 145 -9.30 -7.62 1.18
N TYR A 146 -8.69 -6.77 0.38
CA TYR A 146 -7.32 -6.32 0.54
C TYR A 146 -7.32 -4.93 1.17
N PRO A 147 -6.89 -4.76 2.43
CA PRO A 147 -6.93 -3.48 3.13
C PRO A 147 -6.26 -2.35 2.37
N LEU A 148 -5.07 -2.56 1.82
CA LEU A 148 -4.31 -1.53 1.10
C LEU A 148 -5.04 -1.01 -0.15
N ALA A 149 -5.78 -1.85 -0.87
CA ALA A 149 -6.57 -1.42 -2.02
C ALA A 149 -7.69 -0.44 -1.60
N ILE A 150 -8.36 -0.71 -0.46
CA ILE A 150 -9.38 0.19 0.08
C ILE A 150 -8.73 1.45 0.68
N GLU A 151 -7.60 1.33 1.34
CA GLU A 151 -6.84 2.49 1.83
C GLU A 151 -6.44 3.41 0.68
N GLY A 152 -5.90 2.86 -0.41
CA GLY A 152 -5.56 3.63 -1.61
C GLY A 152 -6.78 4.34 -2.21
N PHE A 153 -7.92 3.66 -2.28
CA PHE A 153 -9.18 4.27 -2.69
C PHE A 153 -9.58 5.44 -1.78
N LEU A 154 -9.57 5.23 -0.46
CA LEU A 154 -9.92 6.27 0.51
C LEU A 154 -8.99 7.47 0.44
N LEU A 155 -7.67 7.24 0.30
CA LEU A 155 -6.66 8.30 0.17
C LEU A 155 -6.83 9.13 -1.11
N GLY A 156 -7.44 8.57 -2.16
CA GLY A 156 -7.82 9.28 -3.38
C GLY A 156 -9.04 10.19 -3.23
N LEU A 157 -9.80 10.09 -2.13
CA LEU A 157 -10.99 10.91 -1.92
C LEU A 157 -10.64 12.30 -1.38
N PRO A 158 -11.38 13.35 -1.80
CA PRO A 158 -11.18 14.70 -1.30
C PRO A 158 -11.25 14.79 0.23
N GLY A 159 -10.30 15.50 0.83
CA GLY A 159 -10.27 15.72 2.27
C GLY A 159 -9.73 14.56 3.12
N VAL A 160 -9.46 13.40 2.55
CA VAL A 160 -8.82 12.29 3.27
C VAL A 160 -7.30 12.43 3.17
N VAL A 161 -6.60 12.52 4.30
CA VAL A 161 -5.13 12.65 4.35
C VAL A 161 -4.45 11.38 4.83
N GLU A 162 -5.14 10.56 5.63
CA GLU A 162 -4.65 9.25 6.06
C GLU A 162 -5.82 8.29 6.20
N ALA A 163 -5.59 7.00 5.93
CA ALA A 163 -6.59 5.95 6.08
C ALA A 163 -5.95 4.65 6.59
N LYS A 164 -6.67 3.92 7.44
CA LYS A 164 -6.32 2.57 7.88
C LYS A 164 -7.54 1.69 7.78
N VAL A 165 -7.39 0.55 7.10
CA VAL A 165 -8.44 -0.46 6.95
C VAL A 165 -8.07 -1.71 7.74
N TYR A 166 -9.04 -2.30 8.43
CA TYR A 166 -8.83 -3.43 9.32
C TYR A 166 -10.03 -4.36 9.40
N ALA A 167 -9.81 -5.58 9.85
CA ALA A 167 -10.87 -6.55 10.11
C ALA A 167 -11.60 -6.22 11.41
N VAL A 168 -12.92 -6.26 11.37
CA VAL A 168 -13.79 -6.22 12.57
C VAL A 168 -14.45 -7.59 12.69
N PRO A 169 -14.25 -8.33 13.78
CA PRO A 169 -14.86 -9.64 13.97
C PRO A 169 -16.38 -9.60 13.84
N ASN A 170 -16.96 -10.55 13.13
CA ASN A 170 -18.39 -10.69 12.95
C ASN A 170 -18.80 -12.17 12.97
N PRO A 171 -19.79 -12.58 13.79
CA PRO A 171 -20.16 -13.98 13.96
C PRO A 171 -20.81 -14.62 12.73
N ILE A 172 -21.34 -13.82 11.79
CA ILE A 172 -22.06 -14.32 10.60
C ILE A 172 -21.09 -14.43 9.41
N SER A 173 -20.31 -13.37 9.13
CA SER A 173 -19.43 -13.29 7.96
C SER A 173 -17.95 -13.55 8.28
N GLY A 174 -17.63 -13.92 9.53
CA GLY A 174 -16.26 -14.01 10.02
C GLY A 174 -15.66 -12.64 10.31
N ALA A 175 -15.68 -11.74 9.34
CA ALA A 175 -15.25 -10.35 9.52
C ALA A 175 -16.12 -9.37 8.73
N LEU A 176 -16.02 -8.09 9.10
CA LEU A 176 -16.47 -6.92 8.36
C LEU A 176 -15.27 -5.99 8.12
N VAL A 177 -15.38 -5.11 7.16
CA VAL A 177 -14.38 -4.07 6.92
C VAL A 177 -14.60 -2.92 7.89
N GLY A 178 -13.55 -2.56 8.64
CA GLY A 178 -13.44 -1.33 9.41
C GLY A 178 -12.50 -0.35 8.71
N ALA A 179 -12.75 0.95 8.86
CA ALA A 179 -11.88 2.00 8.36
C ALA A 179 -11.80 3.17 9.35
N ASP A 180 -10.58 3.61 9.64
CA ASP A 180 -10.28 4.85 10.33
C ASP A 180 -9.66 5.82 9.32
N VAL A 181 -10.13 7.06 9.31
CA VAL A 181 -9.60 8.09 8.42
C VAL A 181 -9.24 9.34 9.19
N VAL A 182 -8.17 10.00 8.75
CA VAL A 182 -7.79 11.35 9.18
C VAL A 182 -8.19 12.31 8.07
N LEU A 183 -8.85 13.39 8.43
CA LEU A 183 -9.30 14.41 7.48
C LEU A 183 -8.33 15.59 7.44
N ALA A 184 -8.33 16.29 6.32
CA ALA A 184 -7.61 17.56 6.19
C ALA A 184 -8.14 18.60 7.19
N PRO A 185 -7.28 19.48 7.71
CA PRO A 185 -7.71 20.57 8.60
C PRO A 185 -8.85 21.40 8.00
N GLY A 186 -9.85 21.72 8.83
CA GLY A 186 -11.03 22.48 8.42
C GLY A 186 -12.15 21.66 7.77
N SER A 187 -11.98 20.36 7.61
CA SER A 187 -13.06 19.47 7.16
C SER A 187 -14.09 19.26 8.28
N GLU A 188 -15.39 19.31 7.93
CA GLU A 188 -16.45 18.97 8.88
C GLU A 188 -16.64 17.45 8.91
N PRO A 189 -16.41 16.78 10.07
CA PRO A 189 -16.32 15.32 10.12
C PRO A 189 -17.60 14.58 9.70
N SER A 190 -18.79 15.12 10.03
CA SER A 190 -20.06 14.45 9.74
C SER A 190 -20.38 14.50 8.24
N GLU A 191 -20.14 15.62 7.59
CA GLU A 191 -20.35 15.80 6.16
C GLU A 191 -19.32 14.99 5.34
N ALA A 192 -18.05 15.06 5.73
CA ALA A 192 -17.00 14.26 5.12
C ALA A 192 -17.29 12.75 5.20
N LYS A 193 -17.71 12.26 6.38
CA LYS A 193 -18.10 10.85 6.56
C LYS A 193 -19.22 10.43 5.62
N LYS A 194 -20.28 11.26 5.48
CA LYS A 194 -21.41 10.97 4.58
C LYS A 194 -20.93 10.87 3.12
N ALA A 195 -20.13 11.86 2.68
CA ALA A 195 -19.60 11.92 1.32
C ALA A 195 -18.69 10.72 1.01
N ILE A 196 -17.74 10.40 1.91
CA ILE A 196 -16.83 9.25 1.76
C ILE A 196 -17.62 7.94 1.67
N LEU A 197 -18.58 7.69 2.58
CA LEU A 197 -19.36 6.47 2.56
C LEU A 197 -20.27 6.39 1.33
N ALA A 198 -20.78 7.50 0.80
CA ALA A 198 -21.52 7.52 -0.45
C ALA A 198 -20.62 7.07 -1.63
N ARG A 199 -19.39 7.57 -1.71
CA ARG A 199 -18.40 7.15 -2.72
C ARG A 199 -18.03 5.68 -2.56
N CYS A 200 -17.79 5.20 -1.33
CA CYS A 200 -17.52 3.79 -1.08
C CYS A 200 -18.67 2.88 -1.60
N ARG A 201 -19.93 3.26 -1.38
CA ARG A 201 -21.09 2.49 -1.86
C ARG A 201 -21.25 2.52 -3.38
N ALA A 202 -20.84 3.59 -4.03
CA ALA A 202 -20.93 3.76 -5.48
C ALA A 202 -19.83 3.01 -6.24
N GLU A 203 -18.63 2.90 -5.67
CA GLU A 203 -17.44 2.48 -6.41
C GLU A 203 -16.83 1.17 -5.91
N LEU A 204 -17.09 0.76 -4.65
CA LEU A 204 -16.59 -0.49 -4.10
C LEU A 204 -17.66 -1.59 -4.14
N ALA A 205 -17.23 -2.84 -4.22
CA ALA A 205 -18.15 -3.98 -4.04
C ALA A 205 -18.73 -3.95 -2.62
N THR A 206 -19.97 -4.42 -2.46
CA THR A 206 -20.73 -4.33 -1.20
C THR A 206 -19.98 -4.89 0.01
N TYR A 207 -19.21 -5.97 -0.19
CA TYR A 207 -18.41 -6.60 0.87
C TYR A 207 -17.12 -5.81 1.22
N GLN A 208 -16.68 -4.89 0.36
CA GLN A 208 -15.52 -4.02 0.58
C GLN A 208 -15.89 -2.72 1.30
N VAL A 209 -17.17 -2.32 1.28
CA VAL A 209 -17.63 -1.07 1.90
C VAL A 209 -17.43 -1.15 3.42
N PRO A 210 -16.72 -0.20 4.04
CA PRO A 210 -16.54 -0.18 5.49
C PRO A 210 -17.85 -0.12 6.24
N ARG A 211 -18.07 -1.09 7.15
CA ARG A 211 -19.25 -1.17 8.03
C ARG A 211 -19.02 -0.46 9.36
N VAL A 212 -17.77 -0.41 9.79
CA VAL A 212 -17.32 0.43 10.90
C VAL A 212 -16.45 1.53 10.28
N PHE A 213 -16.86 2.79 10.45
CA PHE A 213 -16.15 3.93 9.87
C PHE A 213 -15.99 5.03 10.92
N ARG A 214 -14.76 5.38 11.23
CA ARG A 214 -14.43 6.41 12.22
C ARG A 214 -13.58 7.50 11.57
N VAL A 215 -13.87 8.74 11.92
CA VAL A 215 -12.97 9.88 11.71
C VAL A 215 -12.14 10.01 12.99
N VAL A 216 -10.83 10.03 12.86
CA VAL A 216 -9.88 10.07 13.99
C VAL A 216 -8.88 11.21 13.79
N ASP A 217 -8.29 11.71 14.87
CA ASP A 217 -7.29 12.79 14.80
C ASP A 217 -5.95 12.29 14.26
N ALA A 218 -5.60 11.04 14.54
CA ALA A 218 -4.37 10.40 14.07
C ALA A 218 -4.53 8.88 13.97
N ILE A 219 -3.81 8.27 13.02
CA ILE A 219 -3.64 6.82 12.94
C ILE A 219 -2.35 6.45 13.68
N GLN A 220 -2.46 5.49 14.60
CA GLN A 220 -1.29 5.02 15.35
C GLN A 220 -0.30 4.34 14.41
N VAL A 221 0.96 4.71 14.58
CA VAL A 221 2.09 4.17 13.82
C VAL A 221 2.96 3.38 14.80
N GLY A 222 3.35 2.19 14.42
CA GLY A 222 4.27 1.38 15.21
C GLY A 222 5.68 1.96 15.26
N THR A 223 6.55 1.38 16.08
CA THR A 223 7.96 1.80 16.25
C THR A 223 8.77 1.76 14.95
N SER A 224 8.33 0.96 13.97
CA SER A 224 8.93 0.88 12.63
C SER A 224 8.52 2.01 11.68
N GLY A 225 7.67 2.95 12.12
CA GLY A 225 7.11 3.99 11.27
C GLY A 225 6.05 3.50 10.28
N LYS A 226 5.54 2.28 10.48
CA LYS A 226 4.47 1.68 9.68
C LYS A 226 3.16 1.70 10.47
N LYS A 227 2.03 1.67 9.75
CA LYS A 227 0.72 1.51 10.39
C LYS A 227 0.67 0.17 11.13
N GLY A 228 0.38 0.23 12.41
CA GLY A 228 0.25 -0.95 13.28
C GLY A 228 -1.07 -1.71 13.09
#